data_12cea485bcaac8a3b34f0e78c8f23cff
#
_entry.id   12cea485bcaac8a3b34f0e78c8f23cff
#
_cell.length_a   1.000
_cell.length_b   1.000
_cell.length_c   1.000
_cell.angle_alpha   90.00
_cell.angle_beta   90.00
_cell.angle_gamma   90.00
#
_symmetry.space_group_name_H-M   'P 1'
#
loop_
_entity.id
_entity.type
_entity.pdbx_description
1 polymer ?
#
loop_
_entity_poly.entity_id
_entity_poly.type
_entity_poly.pdbx_seq_one_letter_code
_entity_poly.pdbx_strand_id
1 'polypeptide(L)'
;MSFASHGTSRKRTQVAIVGAGPAGLMLSHLLALAGIESVVFESRSRAEVEATLRAGVLEQTTVDLLVETGVGERMLRQGSIHRGIEIRFDGRGHRIALSELTGGRAITLYAQHEVIRDLVAARLGAGGEILFEVGDLTVHEFDASRPFVRYRVEDRIETLACDYIAGCDGFHGACRRSVPDAARTEYEHVHPFGWFGILVEAPPYARELIYARHERGFSLVSTRSPDVQRLYLQCDPGDDADNWPDARIWSELDTRLRTRADERLHRGRIFQKGIVQMRSFVVEPMRFGSLFLAGDAAHIVPPTGAKGLNLAVADVKVLADALIERYTSGSEDDLEHYSDVALARVWAAQQFSWWMTAMLHRFDDHDPWQQRMQRAELQRVADSRALQTALAESYVGRPLGNIDSGVARRAILVRQPADGAGSEARPA
;
A
#
# COMPACT_ATOMS: atom_id res chain seq x y z
N MET A 1 0.63 24.25 -34.62
CA MET A 1 0.16 23.23 -35.57
C MET A 1 -0.25 22.03 -34.73
N SER A 2 -1.55 21.80 -34.68
CA SER A 2 -2.21 20.79 -33.86
C SER A 2 -2.04 19.41 -34.50
N PHE A 3 -1.40 18.46 -33.82
CA PHE A 3 -1.47 17.04 -34.19
C PHE A 3 -2.64 16.42 -33.42
N ALA A 4 -3.84 16.55 -33.96
CA ALA A 4 -4.95 15.72 -33.57
C ALA A 4 -4.74 14.31 -34.18
N SER A 5 -4.20 13.37 -33.39
CA SER A 5 -4.28 11.96 -33.73
C SER A 5 -5.74 11.52 -33.58
N HIS A 6 -6.43 11.37 -34.68
CA HIS A 6 -7.73 10.67 -34.72
C HIS A 6 -7.45 9.18 -34.47
N GLY A 7 -7.29 8.80 -33.22
CA GLY A 7 -7.32 7.40 -32.81
C GLY A 7 -8.74 6.88 -33.01
N THR A 8 -8.90 5.83 -33.79
CA THR A 8 -10.14 5.03 -33.85
C THR A 8 -10.46 4.58 -32.42
N SER A 9 -11.62 5.02 -31.89
CA SER A 9 -12.10 4.59 -30.57
C SER A 9 -12.03 3.07 -30.48
N ARG A 10 -11.20 2.55 -29.58
CA ARG A 10 -11.02 1.12 -29.35
C ARG A 10 -12.31 0.57 -28.74
N LYS A 11 -12.93 -0.38 -29.40
CA LYS A 11 -14.21 -0.94 -28.96
C LYS A 11 -14.09 -2.02 -27.88
N ARG A 12 -12.91 -2.60 -27.67
CA ARG A 12 -12.67 -3.70 -26.75
C ARG A 12 -11.21 -3.76 -26.28
N THR A 13 -10.98 -4.24 -25.06
CA THR A 13 -9.68 -4.64 -24.51
C THR A 13 -9.82 -5.97 -23.76
N GLN A 14 -8.74 -6.63 -23.40
CA GLN A 14 -8.80 -7.81 -22.51
C GLN A 14 -9.04 -7.36 -21.06
N VAL A 15 -8.28 -6.39 -20.58
CA VAL A 15 -8.41 -5.90 -19.18
C VAL A 15 -8.60 -4.40 -19.16
N ALA A 16 -9.70 -3.93 -18.56
CA ALA A 16 -9.92 -2.53 -18.23
C ALA A 16 -9.40 -2.26 -16.81
N ILE A 17 -8.45 -1.35 -16.66
CA ILE A 17 -7.82 -1.01 -15.38
C ILE A 17 -8.26 0.38 -14.95
N VAL A 18 -8.96 0.48 -13.83
CA VAL A 18 -9.46 1.76 -13.31
C VAL A 18 -8.52 2.28 -12.24
N GLY A 19 -7.84 3.39 -12.51
CA GLY A 19 -6.85 4.06 -11.67
C GLY A 19 -5.42 3.89 -12.17
N ALA A 20 -4.71 5.01 -12.36
CA ALA A 20 -3.27 5.07 -12.68
C ALA A 20 -2.40 5.27 -11.42
N GLY A 21 -2.79 4.69 -10.30
CA GLY A 21 -1.96 4.54 -9.12
C GLY A 21 -0.92 3.41 -9.27
N PRO A 22 -0.10 3.15 -8.24
CA PRO A 22 0.92 2.09 -8.29
C PRO A 22 0.35 0.72 -8.66
N ALA A 23 -0.83 0.36 -8.14
CA ALA A 23 -1.50 -0.90 -8.45
C ALA A 23 -1.83 -1.00 -9.95
N GLY A 24 -2.61 -0.05 -10.48
CA GLY A 24 -3.07 -0.13 -11.86
C GLY A 24 -1.95 -0.04 -12.89
N LEU A 25 -0.97 0.83 -12.66
CA LEU A 25 0.18 0.95 -13.56
C LEU A 25 1.07 -0.29 -13.52
N MET A 26 1.31 -0.86 -12.34
CA MET A 26 2.08 -2.10 -12.23
C MET A 26 1.35 -3.28 -12.88
N LEU A 27 0.04 -3.41 -12.66
CA LEU A 27 -0.76 -4.43 -13.35
C LEU A 27 -0.66 -4.27 -14.86
N SER A 28 -0.91 -3.06 -15.39
CA SER A 28 -0.81 -2.79 -16.82
C SER A 28 0.58 -3.11 -17.40
N HIS A 29 1.65 -2.86 -16.63
CA HIS A 29 3.01 -3.18 -17.03
C HIS A 29 3.24 -4.70 -17.09
N LEU A 30 2.83 -5.45 -16.05
CA LEU A 30 2.95 -6.91 -16.00
C LEU A 30 2.16 -7.59 -17.13
N LEU A 31 0.93 -7.14 -17.38
CA LEU A 31 0.11 -7.66 -18.47
C LEU A 31 0.74 -7.42 -19.84
N ALA A 32 1.31 -6.22 -20.06
CA ALA A 32 1.98 -5.90 -21.31
C ALA A 32 3.22 -6.77 -21.57
N LEU A 33 3.99 -7.08 -20.54
CA LEU A 33 5.14 -8.00 -20.65
C LEU A 33 4.69 -9.41 -21.07
N ALA A 34 3.46 -9.80 -20.71
CA ALA A 34 2.85 -11.06 -21.12
C ALA A 34 2.06 -11.00 -22.44
N GLY A 35 2.05 -9.85 -23.12
CA GLY A 35 1.29 -9.68 -24.37
C GLY A 35 -0.23 -9.55 -24.19
N ILE A 36 -0.70 -9.28 -22.98
CA ILE A 36 -2.12 -9.09 -22.66
C ILE A 36 -2.47 -7.60 -22.80
N GLU A 37 -3.51 -7.32 -23.59
CA GLU A 37 -3.95 -5.96 -23.83
C GLU A 37 -4.69 -5.36 -22.64
N SER A 38 -4.31 -4.14 -22.24
CA SER A 38 -5.01 -3.39 -21.20
C SER A 38 -5.13 -1.91 -21.52
N VAL A 39 -6.19 -1.29 -21.03
CA VAL A 39 -6.41 0.16 -21.06
C VAL A 39 -6.52 0.65 -19.61
N VAL A 40 -5.74 1.67 -19.26
CA VAL A 40 -5.78 2.29 -17.94
C VAL A 40 -6.59 3.58 -18.00
N PHE A 41 -7.52 3.76 -17.05
CA PHE A 41 -8.36 4.95 -16.89
C PHE A 41 -7.96 5.72 -15.63
N GLU A 42 -7.72 7.00 -15.75
CA GLU A 42 -7.37 7.88 -14.62
C GLU A 42 -8.18 9.19 -14.70
N SER A 43 -8.74 9.58 -13.57
CA SER A 43 -9.55 10.79 -13.48
C SER A 43 -8.74 12.08 -13.45
N ARG A 44 -7.49 12.03 -12.99
CA ARG A 44 -6.58 13.17 -12.90
C ARG A 44 -5.74 13.30 -14.16
N SER A 45 -5.17 14.48 -14.35
CA SER A 45 -4.16 14.68 -15.39
C SER A 45 -2.88 13.89 -15.08
N ARG A 46 -2.10 13.60 -16.10
CA ARG A 46 -0.79 12.97 -15.96
C ARG A 46 0.11 13.76 -14.98
N ALA A 47 0.13 15.07 -15.11
CA ALA A 47 0.95 15.95 -14.27
C ALA A 47 0.57 15.82 -12.78
N GLU A 48 -0.72 15.77 -12.44
CA GLU A 48 -1.19 15.60 -11.07
C GLU A 48 -0.84 14.22 -10.50
N VAL A 49 -0.98 13.16 -11.31
CA VAL A 49 -0.60 11.79 -10.90
C VAL A 49 0.88 11.71 -10.59
N GLU A 50 1.74 12.25 -11.47
CA GLU A 50 3.20 12.26 -11.34
C GLU A 50 3.72 13.23 -10.26
N ALA A 51 2.92 14.23 -9.83
CA ALA A 51 3.28 15.19 -8.79
C ALA A 51 2.81 14.80 -7.39
N THR A 52 1.95 13.80 -7.25
CA THR A 52 1.35 13.42 -5.96
C THR A 52 2.39 12.83 -5.00
N LEU A 53 2.80 13.61 -4.01
CA LEU A 53 3.82 13.23 -3.03
C LEU A 53 3.26 12.27 -1.98
N ARG A 54 3.66 11.00 -2.03
CA ARG A 54 3.35 9.98 -1.02
C ARG A 54 4.62 9.31 -0.51
N ALA A 55 4.51 8.56 0.58
CA ALA A 55 5.60 7.74 1.11
C ALA A 55 6.06 6.72 0.06
N GLY A 56 7.32 6.35 0.11
CA GLY A 56 7.93 5.37 -0.79
C GLY A 56 8.96 4.56 -0.02
N VAL A 57 8.48 3.66 0.83
CA VAL A 57 9.31 2.60 1.45
C VAL A 57 8.97 1.32 0.71
N LEU A 58 9.91 0.84 -0.09
CA LEU A 58 9.75 -0.38 -0.86
C LEU A 58 10.32 -1.56 -0.07
N GLU A 59 9.53 -2.62 0.05
CA GLU A 59 9.98 -3.93 0.50
C GLU A 59 10.94 -4.54 -0.53
N GLN A 60 11.81 -5.44 -0.09
CA GLN A 60 12.74 -6.13 -0.98
C GLN A 60 12.02 -6.77 -2.17
N THR A 61 10.89 -7.39 -1.93
CA THR A 61 10.11 -8.08 -2.97
C THR A 61 9.53 -7.14 -4.03
N THR A 62 9.15 -5.92 -3.63
CA THR A 62 8.73 -4.88 -4.58
C THR A 62 9.92 -4.37 -5.40
N VAL A 63 11.08 -4.20 -4.74
CA VAL A 63 12.33 -3.84 -5.42
C VAL A 63 12.71 -4.88 -6.45
N ASP A 64 12.71 -6.15 -6.07
CA ASP A 64 13.05 -7.26 -6.95
C ASP A 64 12.12 -7.29 -8.17
N LEU A 65 10.81 -7.16 -7.97
CA LEU A 65 9.83 -7.14 -9.06
C LEU A 65 10.05 -5.94 -10.02
N LEU A 66 10.33 -4.74 -9.51
CA LEU A 66 10.62 -3.57 -10.34
C LEU A 66 11.89 -3.79 -11.19
N VAL A 67 12.91 -4.44 -10.62
CA VAL A 67 14.15 -4.78 -11.34
C VAL A 67 13.91 -5.86 -12.39
N GLU A 68 13.25 -6.95 -12.02
CA GLU A 68 12.94 -8.09 -12.91
C GLU A 68 12.10 -7.66 -14.10
N THR A 69 11.21 -6.70 -13.92
CA THR A 69 10.32 -6.18 -14.97
C THR A 69 10.91 -5.00 -15.76
N GLY A 70 12.16 -4.61 -15.48
CA GLY A 70 12.90 -3.60 -16.24
C GLY A 70 12.57 -2.14 -15.91
N VAL A 71 11.78 -1.88 -14.86
CA VAL A 71 11.42 -0.51 -14.43
C VAL A 71 12.17 -0.06 -13.17
N GLY A 72 13.11 -0.87 -12.66
CA GLY A 72 13.86 -0.61 -11.42
C GLY A 72 15.15 0.17 -11.60
N GLU A 73 15.60 0.48 -12.81
CA GLU A 73 16.94 1.03 -13.07
C GLU A 73 17.17 2.39 -12.36
N ARG A 74 16.23 3.32 -12.47
CA ARG A 74 16.33 4.63 -11.82
C ARG A 74 16.25 4.50 -10.30
N MET A 75 15.42 3.60 -9.79
CA MET A 75 15.33 3.27 -8.36
C MET A 75 16.65 2.75 -7.82
N LEU A 76 17.37 1.89 -8.54
CA LEU A 76 18.67 1.37 -8.11
C LEU A 76 19.74 2.49 -8.03
N ARG A 77 19.64 3.51 -8.88
CA ARG A 77 20.59 4.64 -8.87
C ARG A 77 20.25 5.70 -7.82
N GLN A 78 18.99 5.94 -7.54
CA GLN A 78 18.52 7.09 -6.74
C GLN A 78 17.91 6.69 -5.40
N GLY A 79 17.51 5.44 -5.24
CA GLY A 79 16.92 4.94 -4.01
C GLY A 79 17.93 4.83 -2.88
N SER A 80 17.48 5.03 -1.65
CA SER A 80 18.28 4.88 -0.44
C SER A 80 17.99 3.53 0.21
N ILE A 81 19.00 2.66 0.29
CA ILE A 81 18.88 1.34 0.91
C ILE A 81 19.06 1.47 2.42
N HIS A 82 18.04 1.06 3.19
CA HIS A 82 18.11 0.99 4.64
C HIS A 82 18.20 -0.48 5.08
N ARG A 83 19.31 -0.82 5.72
CA ARG A 83 19.60 -2.18 6.22
C ARG A 83 19.07 -2.42 7.63
N GLY A 84 18.49 -1.39 8.24
CA GLY A 84 17.89 -1.39 9.57
C GLY A 84 16.90 -0.26 9.73
N ILE A 85 16.25 -0.26 10.90
CA ILE A 85 15.45 0.86 11.41
C ILE A 85 15.85 1.10 12.87
N GLU A 86 15.61 2.28 13.38
CA GLU A 86 15.83 2.59 14.80
C GLU A 86 14.49 2.80 15.49
N ILE A 87 14.28 2.13 16.62
CA ILE A 87 13.14 2.36 17.52
C ILE A 87 13.65 3.11 18.74
N ARG A 88 13.08 4.28 19.03
CA ARG A 88 13.43 5.13 20.18
C ARG A 88 12.32 5.14 21.22
N PHE A 89 12.66 4.87 22.47
CA PHE A 89 11.77 5.02 23.62
C PHE A 89 12.59 5.21 24.89
N ASP A 90 12.00 5.85 25.90
CA ASP A 90 12.63 6.16 27.19
C ASP A 90 14.04 6.78 27.07
N GLY A 91 14.23 7.65 26.04
CA GLY A 91 15.48 8.35 25.77
C GLY A 91 16.61 7.47 25.22
N ARG A 92 16.30 6.27 24.69
CA ARG A 92 17.27 5.34 24.12
C ARG A 92 16.88 4.94 22.70
N GLY A 93 17.89 4.73 21.85
CA GLY A 93 17.73 4.19 20.49
C GLY A 93 18.11 2.71 20.43
N HIS A 94 17.27 1.92 19.79
CA HIS A 94 17.45 0.48 19.59
C HIS A 94 17.39 0.19 18.09
N ARG A 95 18.53 -0.14 17.49
CA ARG A 95 18.59 -0.47 16.07
C ARG A 95 18.15 -1.92 15.83
N ILE A 96 17.17 -2.09 14.95
CA ILE A 96 16.75 -3.40 14.42
C ILE A 96 17.48 -3.63 13.10
N ALA A 97 18.40 -4.57 13.07
CA ALA A 97 19.28 -4.84 11.92
C ALA A 97 18.57 -5.72 10.88
N LEU A 98 17.68 -5.12 10.06
CA LEU A 98 16.82 -5.82 9.12
C LEU A 98 17.60 -6.81 8.25
N SER A 99 18.68 -6.37 7.59
CA SER A 99 19.45 -7.22 6.68
C SER A 99 20.14 -8.40 7.38
N GLU A 100 20.67 -8.19 8.58
CA GLU A 100 21.33 -9.24 9.34
C GLU A 100 20.34 -10.32 9.83
N LEU A 101 19.10 -9.89 10.14
CA LEU A 101 18.05 -10.77 10.64
C LEU A 101 17.31 -11.52 9.53
N THR A 102 17.42 -11.07 8.28
CA THR A 102 16.62 -11.59 7.15
C THR A 102 17.46 -12.10 5.97
N GLY A 103 18.71 -12.44 6.22
CA GLY A 103 19.59 -13.02 5.18
C GLY A 103 19.98 -12.03 4.07
N GLY A 104 20.19 -10.75 4.43
CA GLY A 104 20.65 -9.69 3.51
C GLY A 104 19.53 -8.83 2.92
N ARG A 105 18.25 -9.12 3.18
CA ARG A 105 17.12 -8.35 2.68
C ARG A 105 17.05 -6.97 3.35
N ALA A 106 16.61 -5.97 2.60
CA ALA A 106 16.56 -4.58 3.03
C ALA A 106 15.27 -3.91 2.58
N ILE A 107 15.09 -2.67 2.98
CA ILE A 107 14.07 -1.79 2.39
C ILE A 107 14.76 -0.71 1.57
N THR A 108 14.08 -0.20 0.54
CA THR A 108 14.57 0.89 -0.28
C THR A 108 13.62 2.07 -0.19
N LEU A 109 14.14 3.22 0.18
CA LEU A 109 13.39 4.47 0.12
C LEU A 109 13.48 5.02 -1.30
N TYR A 110 12.37 4.95 -2.00
CA TYR A 110 12.19 5.51 -3.34
C TYR A 110 10.76 6.03 -3.44
N ALA A 111 10.61 7.31 -3.68
CA ALA A 111 9.30 7.96 -3.53
C ALA A 111 8.25 7.36 -4.47
N GLN A 112 7.02 7.18 -3.99
CA GLN A 112 5.94 6.55 -4.76
C GLN A 112 5.69 7.23 -6.11
N HIS A 113 5.76 8.56 -6.18
CA HIS A 113 5.58 9.30 -7.43
C HIS A 113 6.69 9.03 -8.45
N GLU A 114 7.90 8.66 -8.00
CA GLU A 114 8.97 8.25 -8.89
C GLU A 114 8.71 6.86 -9.48
N VAL A 115 8.17 5.92 -8.67
CA VAL A 115 7.70 4.61 -9.16
C VAL A 115 6.60 4.81 -10.22
N ILE A 116 5.67 5.73 -9.97
CA ILE A 116 4.61 6.07 -10.91
C ILE A 116 5.18 6.61 -12.22
N ARG A 117 6.12 7.55 -12.16
CA ARG A 117 6.79 8.11 -13.36
C ARG A 117 7.49 7.03 -14.18
N ASP A 118 8.20 6.11 -13.52
CA ASP A 118 8.88 5.00 -14.19
C ASP A 118 7.89 4.09 -14.91
N LEU A 119 6.78 3.73 -14.25
CA LEU A 119 5.74 2.88 -14.82
C LEU A 119 4.99 3.57 -15.95
N VAL A 120 4.63 4.85 -15.82
CA VAL A 120 4.00 5.64 -16.89
C VAL A 120 4.91 5.71 -18.11
N ALA A 121 6.20 6.02 -17.91
CA ALA A 121 7.17 6.08 -18.99
C ALA A 121 7.33 4.73 -19.70
N ALA A 122 7.43 3.64 -18.96
CA ALA A 122 7.52 2.29 -19.51
C ALA A 122 6.26 1.90 -20.32
N ARG A 123 5.07 2.18 -19.78
CA ARG A 123 3.82 1.84 -20.46
C ARG A 123 3.60 2.63 -21.74
N LEU A 124 3.79 3.95 -21.70
CA LEU A 124 3.66 4.80 -22.88
C LEU A 124 4.76 4.51 -23.90
N GLY A 125 6.00 4.27 -23.45
CA GLY A 125 7.11 3.89 -24.32
C GLY A 125 6.90 2.56 -25.06
N ALA A 126 6.15 1.64 -24.47
CA ALA A 126 5.73 0.37 -25.07
C ALA A 126 4.44 0.47 -25.91
N GLY A 127 3.91 1.68 -26.13
CA GLY A 127 2.66 1.90 -26.88
C GLY A 127 1.40 1.55 -26.09
N GLY A 128 1.49 1.41 -24.77
CA GLY A 128 0.33 1.17 -23.90
C GLY A 128 -0.59 2.36 -23.79
N GLU A 129 -1.88 2.10 -23.61
CA GLU A 129 -2.93 3.13 -23.55
C GLU A 129 -3.24 3.49 -22.09
N ILE A 130 -3.05 4.77 -21.74
CA ILE A 130 -3.46 5.36 -20.47
C ILE A 130 -4.30 6.58 -20.78
N LEU A 131 -5.59 6.53 -20.44
CA LEU A 131 -6.54 7.63 -20.62
C LEU A 131 -6.57 8.45 -19.34
N PHE A 132 -5.98 9.64 -19.39
CA PHE A 132 -6.03 10.61 -18.30
C PHE A 132 -7.25 11.53 -18.43
N GLU A 133 -7.62 12.20 -17.33
CA GLU A 133 -8.72 13.17 -17.26
C GLU A 133 -10.09 12.56 -17.63
N VAL A 134 -10.26 11.27 -17.29
CA VAL A 134 -11.51 10.53 -17.54
C VAL A 134 -12.53 10.87 -16.45
N GLY A 135 -13.68 11.39 -16.84
CA GLY A 135 -14.80 11.68 -15.95
C GLY A 135 -15.86 10.59 -15.92
N ASP A 136 -16.70 10.61 -14.87
CA ASP A 136 -17.94 9.84 -14.73
C ASP A 136 -17.78 8.33 -15.05
N LEU A 137 -16.63 7.75 -14.67
CA LEU A 137 -16.35 6.34 -14.92
C LEU A 137 -17.24 5.45 -14.06
N THR A 138 -17.89 4.49 -14.71
CA THR A 138 -18.71 3.44 -14.09
C THR A 138 -18.41 2.08 -14.70
N VAL A 139 -18.53 1.03 -13.88
CA VAL A 139 -18.30 -0.37 -14.29
C VAL A 139 -19.62 -1.13 -14.34
N HIS A 140 -19.80 -1.97 -15.34
CA HIS A 140 -21.08 -2.61 -15.66
C HIS A 140 -20.90 -4.06 -16.05
N GLU A 141 -21.94 -4.88 -15.83
CA GLU A 141 -22.08 -6.29 -16.26
C GLU A 141 -20.90 -7.18 -15.86
N PHE A 142 -20.18 -6.82 -14.77
CA PHE A 142 -19.05 -7.59 -14.25
C PHE A 142 -19.49 -8.89 -13.54
N ASP A 143 -20.78 -9.04 -13.24
CA ASP A 143 -21.44 -10.25 -12.76
C ASP A 143 -22.06 -11.09 -13.88
N ALA A 144 -21.89 -10.64 -15.14
CA ALA A 144 -22.38 -11.27 -16.34
C ALA A 144 -21.26 -11.55 -17.35
N SER A 145 -21.60 -12.01 -18.55
CA SER A 145 -20.61 -12.46 -19.54
C SER A 145 -19.95 -11.37 -20.38
N ARG A 146 -20.34 -10.10 -20.20
CA ARG A 146 -19.89 -8.99 -21.06
C ARG A 146 -19.58 -7.72 -20.28
N PRO A 147 -18.59 -7.74 -19.38
CA PRO A 147 -18.24 -6.55 -18.62
C PRO A 147 -17.78 -5.41 -19.53
N PHE A 148 -18.10 -4.19 -19.11
CA PHE A 148 -17.67 -2.99 -19.80
C PHE A 148 -17.49 -1.82 -18.83
N VAL A 149 -16.67 -0.85 -19.26
CA VAL A 149 -16.48 0.42 -18.57
C VAL A 149 -17.14 1.52 -19.40
N ARG A 150 -17.96 2.34 -18.76
CA ARG A 150 -18.54 3.55 -19.34
C ARG A 150 -17.87 4.77 -18.71
N TYR A 151 -17.44 5.71 -19.53
CA TYR A 151 -16.64 6.84 -19.08
C TYR A 151 -16.86 8.05 -19.98
N ARG A 152 -16.49 9.24 -19.51
CA ARG A 152 -16.54 10.48 -20.24
C ARG A 152 -15.12 10.99 -20.56
N VAL A 153 -14.91 11.31 -21.83
CA VAL A 153 -13.71 12.03 -22.30
C VAL A 153 -14.18 13.29 -22.97
N GLU A 154 -13.71 14.43 -22.49
CA GLU A 154 -14.26 15.73 -22.87
C GLU A 154 -15.80 15.72 -22.65
N ASP A 155 -16.59 16.00 -23.68
CA ASP A 155 -18.06 16.03 -23.61
C ASP A 155 -18.72 14.74 -24.18
N ARG A 156 -17.93 13.69 -24.47
CA ARG A 156 -18.43 12.45 -25.05
C ARG A 156 -18.43 11.32 -24.05
N ILE A 157 -19.57 10.62 -24.00
CA ILE A 157 -19.66 9.36 -23.25
C ILE A 157 -19.24 8.23 -24.18
N GLU A 158 -18.27 7.45 -23.72
CA GLU A 158 -17.73 6.30 -24.42
C GLU A 158 -17.91 5.02 -23.59
N THR A 159 -17.85 3.88 -24.26
CA THR A 159 -17.96 2.56 -23.64
C THR A 159 -16.88 1.66 -24.20
N LEU A 160 -16.14 0.99 -23.30
CA LEU A 160 -15.12 -0.01 -23.65
C LEU A 160 -15.53 -1.36 -23.09
N ALA A 161 -15.78 -2.33 -23.97
CA ALA A 161 -15.99 -3.73 -23.57
C ALA A 161 -14.66 -4.37 -23.15
N CYS A 162 -14.71 -5.29 -22.20
CA CYS A 162 -13.52 -6.00 -21.74
C CYS A 162 -13.87 -7.43 -21.32
N ASP A 163 -12.86 -8.23 -20.97
CA ASP A 163 -13.07 -9.54 -20.38
C ASP A 163 -13.08 -9.44 -18.86
N TYR A 164 -12.18 -8.58 -18.32
CA TYR A 164 -12.03 -8.34 -16.88
C TYR A 164 -11.86 -6.86 -16.57
N ILE A 165 -12.27 -6.47 -15.35
CA ILE A 165 -12.11 -5.12 -14.81
C ILE A 165 -11.23 -5.20 -13.55
N ALA A 166 -10.15 -4.43 -13.51
CA ALA A 166 -9.31 -4.27 -12.33
C ALA A 166 -9.57 -2.90 -11.70
N GLY A 167 -10.23 -2.89 -10.54
CA GLY A 167 -10.49 -1.70 -9.72
C GLY A 167 -9.25 -1.37 -8.88
N CYS A 168 -8.44 -0.43 -9.36
CA CYS A 168 -7.25 0.12 -8.72
C CYS A 168 -7.44 1.61 -8.39
N ASP A 169 -8.68 2.04 -8.22
CA ASP A 169 -9.16 3.42 -8.17
C ASP A 169 -9.15 4.05 -6.77
N GLY A 170 -8.49 3.36 -5.82
CA GLY A 170 -8.29 3.86 -4.47
C GLY A 170 -9.54 3.79 -3.60
N PHE A 171 -9.41 4.26 -2.35
CA PHE A 171 -10.47 4.13 -1.35
C PHE A 171 -11.80 4.79 -1.75
N HIS A 172 -11.73 5.92 -2.45
CA HIS A 172 -12.90 6.67 -2.87
C HIS A 172 -13.38 6.32 -4.29
N GLY A 173 -12.77 5.30 -4.92
CA GLY A 173 -13.08 4.86 -6.25
C GLY A 173 -14.51 4.31 -6.43
N ALA A 174 -14.95 4.16 -7.67
CA ALA A 174 -16.28 3.66 -8.02
C ALA A 174 -16.36 2.13 -7.97
N CYS A 175 -15.26 1.43 -8.25
CA CYS A 175 -15.26 -0.02 -8.44
C CYS A 175 -15.78 -0.79 -7.23
N ARG A 176 -15.25 -0.54 -6.02
CA ARG A 176 -15.74 -1.20 -4.81
C ARG A 176 -17.22 -0.91 -4.55
N ARG A 177 -17.63 0.36 -4.73
CA ARG A 177 -19.02 0.79 -4.50
C ARG A 177 -20.02 0.21 -5.51
N SER A 178 -19.53 -0.28 -6.64
CA SER A 178 -20.36 -0.95 -7.64
C SER A 178 -20.72 -2.39 -7.25
N VAL A 179 -19.94 -3.01 -6.34
CA VAL A 179 -20.29 -4.31 -5.78
C VAL A 179 -21.50 -4.16 -4.84
N PRO A 180 -22.55 -4.98 -4.98
CA PRO A 180 -23.73 -4.91 -4.09
C PRO A 180 -23.35 -5.06 -2.61
N ASP A 181 -23.97 -4.29 -1.72
CA ASP A 181 -23.68 -4.33 -0.27
C ASP A 181 -23.85 -5.73 0.31
N ALA A 182 -24.85 -6.49 -0.15
CA ALA A 182 -25.09 -7.87 0.30
C ALA A 182 -24.00 -8.88 -0.14
N ALA A 183 -23.16 -8.50 -1.10
CA ALA A 183 -22.10 -9.35 -1.65
C ALA A 183 -20.70 -9.02 -1.11
N ARG A 184 -20.58 -8.00 -0.25
CA ARG A 184 -19.30 -7.61 0.35
C ARG A 184 -19.43 -7.39 1.86
N THR A 185 -18.34 -7.64 2.57
CA THR A 185 -18.16 -7.25 3.98
C THR A 185 -17.04 -6.24 4.06
N GLU A 186 -17.27 -5.11 4.72
CA GLU A 186 -16.27 -4.09 4.94
C GLU A 186 -15.87 -4.07 6.42
N TYR A 187 -14.57 -4.17 6.68
CA TYR A 187 -13.97 -4.04 8.02
C TYR A 187 -13.26 -2.70 8.07
N GLU A 188 -13.67 -1.83 8.97
CA GLU A 188 -13.04 -0.53 9.16
C GLU A 188 -12.71 -0.27 10.64
N HIS A 189 -11.53 0.27 10.87
CA HIS A 189 -11.12 0.80 12.16
C HIS A 189 -10.43 2.16 11.96
N VAL A 190 -10.99 3.20 12.56
CA VAL A 190 -10.42 4.55 12.57
C VAL A 190 -9.66 4.75 13.88
N HIS A 191 -8.37 5.08 13.78
CA HIS A 191 -7.55 5.35 14.96
C HIS A 191 -7.89 6.71 15.57
N PRO A 192 -7.81 6.86 16.93
CA PRO A 192 -8.17 8.10 17.63
C PRO A 192 -7.10 9.20 17.50
N PHE A 193 -6.20 9.10 16.54
CA PHE A 193 -5.14 10.07 16.27
C PHE A 193 -4.85 10.20 14.77
N GLY A 194 -4.22 11.32 14.43
CA GLY A 194 -3.67 11.57 13.09
C GLY A 194 -2.14 11.67 13.11
N TRP A 195 -1.58 11.74 11.91
CA TRP A 195 -0.19 12.08 11.67
C TRP A 195 -0.09 13.46 11.04
N PHE A 196 0.49 14.40 11.80
CA PHE A 196 0.94 15.67 11.26
C PHE A 196 2.27 15.44 10.54
N GLY A 197 2.27 15.52 9.22
CA GLY A 197 3.43 15.30 8.37
C GLY A 197 3.96 16.60 7.78
N ILE A 198 5.28 16.75 7.78
CA ILE A 198 5.96 17.86 7.14
C ILE A 198 7.01 17.37 6.14
N LEU A 199 7.24 18.17 5.10
CA LEU A 199 8.42 18.11 4.24
C LEU A 199 9.29 19.32 4.52
N VAL A 200 10.58 19.06 4.73
CA VAL A 200 11.55 20.08 5.11
C VAL A 200 12.81 19.99 4.24
N GLU A 201 13.31 21.14 3.78
CA GLU A 201 14.60 21.24 3.12
C GLU A 201 15.71 21.18 4.17
N ALA A 202 16.23 19.98 4.41
CA ALA A 202 17.30 19.73 5.36
C ALA A 202 18.08 18.47 4.99
N PRO A 203 19.38 18.39 5.29
CA PRO A 203 20.14 17.17 5.14
C PRO A 203 19.62 16.06 6.05
N PRO A 204 19.92 14.77 5.75
CA PRO A 204 19.50 13.65 6.54
C PRO A 204 19.91 13.77 8.02
N TYR A 205 18.96 13.59 8.91
CA TYR A 205 19.22 13.52 10.34
C TYR A 205 19.82 12.17 10.75
N ALA A 206 19.40 11.09 10.06
CA ALA A 206 19.86 9.75 10.28
C ALA A 206 20.01 8.98 8.95
N ARG A 207 20.81 7.91 9.00
CA ARG A 207 21.02 7.03 7.84
C ARG A 207 19.84 6.09 7.57
N GLU A 208 19.04 5.80 8.60
CA GLU A 208 17.92 4.86 8.57
C GLU A 208 16.66 5.52 9.15
N LEU A 209 15.50 4.92 8.93
CA LEU A 209 14.24 5.37 9.53
C LEU A 209 14.31 5.33 11.06
N ILE A 210 13.79 6.38 11.71
CA ILE A 210 13.65 6.44 13.17
C ILE A 210 12.18 6.49 13.54
N TYR A 211 11.74 5.53 14.32
CA TYR A 211 10.44 5.47 14.96
C TYR A 211 10.60 5.80 16.44
N ALA A 212 9.98 6.86 16.92
CA ALA A 212 10.10 7.25 18.33
C ALA A 212 8.74 7.20 19.03
N ARG A 213 8.69 6.46 20.13
CA ARG A 213 7.60 6.49 21.11
C ARG A 213 7.97 7.42 22.26
N HIS A 214 7.15 8.41 22.51
CA HIS A 214 7.31 9.35 23.60
C HIS A 214 5.99 9.51 24.37
N GLU A 215 6.01 9.98 25.62
CA GLU A 215 4.80 10.27 26.40
C GLU A 215 3.90 11.34 25.75
N ARG A 216 4.48 12.22 24.93
CA ARG A 216 3.77 13.24 24.14
C ARG A 216 3.26 12.70 22.79
N GLY A 217 3.44 11.43 22.47
CA GLY A 217 3.01 10.79 21.25
C GLY A 217 4.17 10.36 20.34
N PHE A 218 3.82 9.70 19.28
CA PHE A 218 4.72 9.14 18.27
C PHE A 218 5.41 10.21 17.40
N SER A 219 6.61 9.90 16.92
CA SER A 219 7.31 10.65 15.86
C SER A 219 8.05 9.71 14.92
N LEU A 220 8.18 10.13 13.65
CA LEU A 220 8.93 9.40 12.63
C LEU A 220 9.84 10.35 11.86
N VAL A 221 11.06 9.88 11.60
CA VAL A 221 12.01 10.54 10.69
C VAL A 221 12.24 9.64 9.49
N SER A 222 12.05 10.20 8.30
CA SER A 222 12.28 9.51 7.02
C SER A 222 13.00 10.45 6.05
N THR A 223 14.16 10.03 5.56
CA THR A 223 14.87 10.71 4.48
C THR A 223 14.15 10.54 3.16
N ARG A 224 13.98 11.61 2.38
CA ARG A 224 13.40 11.58 1.04
C ARG A 224 14.43 11.66 -0.07
N SER A 225 15.38 12.55 0.13
CA SER A 225 16.53 12.80 -0.74
C SER A 225 17.67 13.33 0.12
N PRO A 226 18.86 13.55 -0.44
CA PRO A 226 19.96 14.20 0.29
C PRO A 226 19.61 15.55 0.91
N ASP A 227 18.60 16.23 0.36
CA ASP A 227 18.24 17.59 0.75
C ASP A 227 16.82 17.73 1.31
N VAL A 228 16.05 16.62 1.37
CA VAL A 228 14.65 16.64 1.84
C VAL A 228 14.39 15.55 2.86
N GLN A 229 13.84 15.97 4.00
CA GLN A 229 13.35 15.10 5.06
C GLN A 229 11.83 15.10 5.13
N ARG A 230 11.25 13.96 5.44
CA ARG A 230 9.86 13.86 5.84
C ARG A 230 9.78 13.46 7.30
N LEU A 231 9.13 14.30 8.09
CA LEU A 231 9.00 14.13 9.53
C LEU A 231 7.52 14.04 9.87
N TYR A 232 7.21 13.24 10.89
CA TYR A 232 5.83 13.07 11.35
C TYR A 232 5.74 13.21 12.88
N LEU A 233 4.62 13.75 13.31
CA LEU A 233 4.21 13.85 14.71
C LEU A 233 2.79 13.28 14.84
N GLN A 234 2.56 12.45 15.84
CA GLN A 234 1.20 12.12 16.26
C GLN A 234 0.50 13.38 16.76
N CYS A 235 -0.72 13.60 16.31
CA CYS A 235 -1.58 14.74 16.68
C CYS A 235 -3.04 14.28 16.83
N ASP A 236 -3.90 15.18 17.29
CA ASP A 236 -5.34 15.00 17.22
C ASP A 236 -5.78 14.94 15.74
N PRO A 237 -6.66 14.00 15.35
CA PRO A 237 -7.13 13.89 13.96
C PRO A 237 -7.95 15.11 13.50
N GLY A 238 -8.54 15.85 14.44
CA GLY A 238 -9.27 17.12 14.19
C GLY A 238 -8.42 18.38 14.24
N ASP A 239 -7.09 18.22 14.46
CA ASP A 239 -6.17 19.37 14.54
C ASP A 239 -5.99 20.00 13.13
N ASP A 240 -5.67 21.29 13.11
CA ASP A 240 -5.40 22.03 11.88
C ASP A 240 -3.90 22.26 11.70
N ALA A 241 -3.39 21.93 10.53
CA ALA A 241 -1.99 22.09 10.19
C ALA A 241 -1.50 23.56 10.31
N ASP A 242 -2.39 24.51 10.05
CA ASP A 242 -2.07 25.94 10.15
C ASP A 242 -1.88 26.41 11.60
N ASN A 243 -2.46 25.70 12.57
CA ASN A 243 -2.27 25.94 14.00
C ASN A 243 -0.93 25.40 14.56
N TRP A 244 -0.06 24.90 13.67
CA TRP A 244 1.27 24.42 14.02
C TRP A 244 2.36 25.37 13.51
N PRO A 245 2.73 26.41 14.29
CA PRO A 245 3.87 27.26 13.94
C PRO A 245 5.18 26.45 13.97
N ASP A 246 6.14 26.83 13.13
CA ASP A 246 7.40 26.10 12.99
C ASP A 246 8.15 25.89 14.31
N ALA A 247 8.10 26.90 15.20
CA ALA A 247 8.71 26.79 16.55
C ALA A 247 8.10 25.64 17.37
N ARG A 248 6.78 25.44 17.32
CA ARG A 248 6.08 24.32 17.97
C ARG A 248 6.51 22.99 17.36
N ILE A 249 6.52 22.91 16.02
CA ILE A 249 6.89 21.70 15.28
C ILE A 249 8.29 21.24 15.69
N TRP A 250 9.28 22.14 15.63
CA TRP A 250 10.65 21.82 15.98
C TRP A 250 10.83 21.45 17.47
N SER A 251 10.12 22.14 18.36
CA SER A 251 10.11 21.82 19.79
C SER A 251 9.57 20.41 20.07
N GLU A 252 8.47 20.03 19.43
CA GLU A 252 7.88 18.70 19.58
C GLU A 252 8.78 17.60 19.00
N LEU A 253 9.36 17.82 17.82
CA LEU A 253 10.29 16.88 17.21
C LEU A 253 11.55 16.69 18.05
N ASP A 254 12.18 17.78 18.48
CA ASP A 254 13.38 17.73 19.36
C ASP A 254 13.07 17.00 20.68
N THR A 255 11.88 17.21 21.25
CA THR A 255 11.47 16.58 22.50
C THR A 255 11.25 15.08 22.33
N ARG A 256 10.50 14.68 21.29
CA ARG A 256 10.09 13.28 21.10
C ARG A 256 11.19 12.38 20.54
N LEU A 257 12.15 12.96 19.80
CA LEU A 257 13.23 12.19 19.15
C LEU A 257 14.52 12.12 19.97
N ARG A 258 14.69 12.97 20.98
CA ARG A 258 15.95 13.11 21.71
C ARG A 258 16.35 11.83 22.42
N THR A 259 17.60 11.40 22.21
CA THR A 259 18.26 10.34 22.98
C THR A 259 19.46 10.86 23.79
N ARG A 260 20.03 12.03 23.40
CA ARG A 260 21.14 12.71 24.11
C ARG A 260 20.84 14.20 24.24
N ALA A 261 21.40 14.81 25.25
CA ALA A 261 21.13 16.22 25.59
C ALA A 261 21.54 17.21 24.51
N ASP A 262 22.58 16.90 23.75
CA ASP A 262 23.17 17.71 22.66
C ASP A 262 22.58 17.37 21.27
N GLU A 263 21.78 16.35 21.17
CA GLU A 263 21.17 15.93 19.89
C GLU A 263 20.11 16.93 19.42
N ARG A 264 20.23 17.38 18.17
CA ARG A 264 19.28 18.29 17.53
C ARG A 264 19.04 17.87 16.08
N LEU A 265 17.79 18.05 15.64
CA LEU A 265 17.42 17.88 14.23
C LEU A 265 18.03 18.99 13.36
N HIS A 266 18.39 18.63 12.14
CA HIS A 266 18.70 19.60 11.12
C HIS A 266 17.42 20.35 10.72
N ARG A 267 17.35 21.63 11.07
CA ARG A 267 16.22 22.49 10.75
C ARG A 267 16.40 23.10 9.37
N GLY A 268 15.31 23.27 8.66
CA GLY A 268 15.27 23.90 7.35
C GLY A 268 13.91 24.50 7.07
N ARG A 269 13.70 24.95 5.85
CA ARG A 269 12.43 25.51 5.38
C ARG A 269 11.40 24.38 5.29
N ILE A 270 10.31 24.50 6.04
CA ILE A 270 9.12 23.64 5.90
C ILE A 270 8.34 24.16 4.69
N PHE A 271 8.18 23.33 3.66
CA PHE A 271 7.50 23.73 2.43
C PHE A 271 6.17 22.99 2.21
N GLN A 272 5.89 21.95 3.01
CA GLN A 272 4.60 21.26 3.02
C GLN A 272 4.25 20.81 4.43
N LYS A 273 2.99 21.00 4.80
CA LYS A 273 2.38 20.53 6.06
C LYS A 273 1.06 19.84 5.72
N GLY A 274 0.66 18.85 6.51
CA GLY A 274 -0.65 18.23 6.37
C GLY A 274 -0.91 17.19 7.44
N ILE A 275 -2.18 16.94 7.74
CA ILE A 275 -2.63 15.93 8.69
C ILE A 275 -3.30 14.80 7.93
N VAL A 276 -2.93 13.57 8.26
CA VAL A 276 -3.55 12.36 7.71
C VAL A 276 -4.21 11.61 8.85
N GLN A 277 -5.50 11.38 8.73
CA GLN A 277 -6.23 10.50 9.64
C GLN A 277 -5.83 9.05 9.42
N MET A 278 -5.59 8.33 10.50
CA MET A 278 -5.16 6.94 10.46
C MET A 278 -6.36 6.00 10.44
N ARG A 279 -6.37 5.06 9.48
CA ARG A 279 -7.40 4.02 9.40
C ARG A 279 -6.84 2.68 8.92
N SER A 280 -7.51 1.63 9.34
CA SER A 280 -7.43 0.30 8.75
C SER A 280 -8.73 0.01 8.02
N PHE A 281 -8.65 -0.57 6.83
CA PHE A 281 -9.82 -0.96 6.05
C PHE A 281 -9.53 -2.23 5.25
N VAL A 282 -10.50 -3.13 5.14
CA VAL A 282 -10.45 -4.32 4.27
C VAL A 282 -11.86 -4.59 3.75
N VAL A 283 -11.99 -4.88 2.47
CA VAL A 283 -13.22 -5.43 1.88
C VAL A 283 -13.04 -6.89 1.50
N GLU A 284 -14.03 -7.69 1.78
CA GLU A 284 -14.10 -9.11 1.42
C GLU A 284 -15.42 -9.43 0.71
N PRO A 285 -15.38 -10.16 -0.39
CA PRO A 285 -14.21 -10.60 -1.15
C PRO A 285 -13.57 -9.47 -1.97
N MET A 286 -12.33 -9.66 -2.44
CA MET A 286 -11.65 -8.74 -3.36
C MET A 286 -11.99 -9.01 -4.83
N ARG A 287 -12.82 -10.00 -5.11
CA ARG A 287 -13.35 -10.36 -6.44
C ARG A 287 -14.86 -10.43 -6.41
N PHE A 288 -15.51 -9.90 -7.45
CA PHE A 288 -16.92 -10.09 -7.70
C PHE A 288 -17.17 -10.26 -9.20
N GLY A 289 -17.48 -11.49 -9.62
CA GLY A 289 -17.57 -11.84 -11.05
C GLY A 289 -16.25 -11.57 -11.79
N SER A 290 -16.30 -10.72 -12.80
CA SER A 290 -15.14 -10.26 -13.58
C SER A 290 -14.49 -8.98 -13.05
N LEU A 291 -14.94 -8.45 -11.92
CA LEU A 291 -14.36 -7.30 -11.22
C LEU A 291 -13.41 -7.76 -10.13
N PHE A 292 -12.17 -7.27 -10.16
CA PHE A 292 -11.13 -7.51 -9.17
C PHE A 292 -10.73 -6.19 -8.52
N LEU A 293 -10.65 -6.15 -7.19
CA LEU A 293 -10.20 -4.98 -6.43
C LEU A 293 -8.76 -5.17 -5.97
N ALA A 294 -7.92 -4.13 -6.09
CA ALA A 294 -6.53 -4.17 -5.67
C ALA A 294 -6.09 -2.84 -5.06
N GLY A 295 -5.13 -2.88 -4.14
CA GLY A 295 -4.59 -1.71 -3.45
C GLY A 295 -5.64 -1.01 -2.60
N ASP A 296 -5.57 0.34 -2.53
CA ASP A 296 -6.45 1.15 -1.68
C ASP A 296 -7.95 1.00 -2.05
N ALA A 297 -8.30 0.42 -3.20
CA ALA A 297 -9.68 0.07 -3.53
C ALA A 297 -10.20 -1.11 -2.68
N ALA A 298 -9.32 -2.00 -2.27
CA ALA A 298 -9.64 -3.19 -1.47
C ALA A 298 -9.27 -3.04 0.00
N HIS A 299 -8.17 -2.36 0.32
CA HIS A 299 -7.66 -2.29 1.69
C HIS A 299 -6.82 -1.04 1.95
N ILE A 300 -6.86 -0.54 3.19
CA ILE A 300 -5.96 0.49 3.71
C ILE A 300 -5.29 -0.06 4.96
N VAL A 301 -4.00 0.16 5.09
CA VAL A 301 -3.23 -0.14 6.30
C VAL A 301 -2.69 1.13 6.93
N PRO A 302 -2.58 1.21 8.27
CA PRO A 302 -1.89 2.31 8.90
C PRO A 302 -0.47 2.47 8.34
N PRO A 303 -0.02 3.68 8.03
CA PRO A 303 1.30 3.90 7.40
C PRO A 303 2.49 3.53 8.29
N THR A 304 2.27 3.22 9.57
CA THR A 304 3.32 2.83 10.53
C THR A 304 4.13 1.63 10.04
N GLY A 305 3.48 0.65 9.40
CA GLY A 305 4.14 -0.54 8.86
C GLY A 305 4.75 -0.34 7.46
N ALA A 306 4.52 0.80 6.82
CA ALA A 306 4.95 1.10 5.44
C ALA A 306 4.49 0.05 4.40
N LYS A 307 3.27 -0.49 4.55
CA LYS A 307 2.77 -1.64 3.77
C LYS A 307 1.94 -1.27 2.53
N GLY A 308 1.29 -0.09 2.48
CA GLY A 308 0.24 0.20 1.51
C GLY A 308 0.66 -0.01 0.05
N LEU A 309 1.76 0.62 -0.40
CA LEU A 309 2.26 0.45 -1.78
C LEU A 309 2.69 -0.99 -2.06
N ASN A 310 3.42 -1.62 -1.13
CA ASN A 310 3.94 -2.97 -1.29
C ASN A 310 2.81 -4.00 -1.36
N LEU A 311 1.76 -3.81 -0.58
CA LEU A 311 0.57 -4.64 -0.59
C LEU A 311 -0.19 -4.51 -1.91
N ALA A 312 -0.34 -3.27 -2.42
CA ALA A 312 -0.94 -3.01 -3.73
C ALA A 312 -0.16 -3.68 -4.87
N VAL A 313 1.17 -3.68 -4.81
CA VAL A 313 2.04 -4.40 -5.77
C VAL A 313 1.86 -5.91 -5.65
N ALA A 314 1.74 -6.43 -4.42
CA ALA A 314 1.51 -7.85 -4.19
C ALA A 314 0.16 -8.33 -4.74
N ASP A 315 -0.91 -7.55 -4.54
CA ASP A 315 -2.24 -7.86 -5.08
C ASP A 315 -2.19 -7.99 -6.61
N VAL A 316 -1.62 -6.98 -7.27
CA VAL A 316 -1.59 -6.97 -8.73
C VAL A 316 -0.62 -7.97 -9.33
N LYS A 317 0.39 -8.41 -8.58
CA LYS A 317 1.22 -9.55 -8.99
C LYS A 317 0.41 -10.85 -9.00
N VAL A 318 -0.37 -11.11 -7.96
CA VAL A 318 -1.27 -12.27 -7.89
C VAL A 318 -2.30 -12.21 -9.01
N LEU A 319 -2.93 -11.03 -9.23
CA LEU A 319 -3.91 -10.85 -10.30
C LEU A 319 -3.30 -11.00 -11.70
N ALA A 320 -2.09 -10.48 -11.92
CA ALA A 320 -1.39 -10.61 -13.18
C ALA A 320 -1.06 -12.07 -13.51
N ASP A 321 -0.56 -12.83 -12.51
CA ASP A 321 -0.26 -14.25 -12.69
C ASP A 321 -1.52 -15.04 -13.05
N ALA A 322 -2.62 -14.79 -12.35
CA ALA A 322 -3.91 -15.43 -12.61
C ALA A 322 -4.47 -15.08 -14.01
N LEU A 323 -4.34 -13.83 -14.44
CA LEU A 323 -4.75 -13.41 -15.80
C LEU A 323 -3.85 -14.02 -16.87
N ILE A 324 -2.53 -14.09 -16.63
CA ILE A 324 -1.58 -14.73 -17.56
C ILE A 324 -1.92 -16.22 -17.72
N GLU A 325 -2.17 -16.92 -16.63
CA GLU A 325 -2.60 -18.33 -16.66
C GLU A 325 -3.91 -18.48 -17.43
N ARG A 326 -4.89 -17.60 -17.18
CA ARG A 326 -6.17 -17.61 -17.91
C ARG A 326 -6.02 -17.44 -19.40
N TYR A 327 -5.14 -16.56 -19.88
CA TYR A 327 -4.95 -16.32 -21.30
C TYR A 327 -4.00 -17.31 -21.98
N THR A 328 -3.16 -18.01 -21.23
CA THR A 328 -2.22 -19.02 -21.75
C THR A 328 -2.82 -20.41 -21.78
N SER A 329 -3.40 -20.87 -20.68
CA SER A 329 -3.93 -22.24 -20.53
C SER A 329 -5.45 -22.33 -20.68
N GLY A 330 -6.16 -21.22 -20.47
CA GLY A 330 -7.62 -21.19 -20.41
C GLY A 330 -8.19 -21.47 -19.02
N SER A 331 -7.36 -21.81 -17.99
CA SER A 331 -7.82 -22.04 -16.62
C SER A 331 -8.28 -20.74 -15.95
N GLU A 332 -9.34 -20.80 -15.15
CA GLU A 332 -9.84 -19.72 -14.31
C GLU A 332 -9.57 -19.98 -12.82
N ASP A 333 -8.93 -21.10 -12.47
CA ASP A 333 -8.74 -21.53 -11.10
C ASP A 333 -8.01 -20.47 -10.25
N ASP A 334 -6.94 -19.87 -10.77
CA ASP A 334 -6.20 -18.82 -10.05
C ASP A 334 -7.01 -17.53 -9.91
N LEU A 335 -7.84 -17.19 -10.90
CA LEU A 335 -8.76 -16.06 -10.81
C LEU A 335 -9.84 -16.31 -9.76
N GLU A 336 -10.35 -17.53 -9.65
CA GLU A 336 -11.33 -17.90 -8.63
C GLU A 336 -10.76 -17.78 -7.22
N HIS A 337 -9.48 -18.12 -7.03
CA HIS A 337 -8.78 -18.07 -5.75
C HIS A 337 -8.08 -16.72 -5.46
N TYR A 338 -8.14 -15.75 -6.38
CA TYR A 338 -7.49 -14.44 -6.21
C TYR A 338 -7.77 -13.80 -4.85
N SER A 339 -9.05 -13.75 -4.46
CA SER A 339 -9.46 -13.11 -3.22
C SER A 339 -8.83 -13.78 -1.99
N ASP A 340 -8.84 -15.10 -1.92
CA ASP A 340 -8.30 -15.85 -0.77
C ASP A 340 -6.78 -15.67 -0.66
N VAL A 341 -6.08 -15.72 -1.80
CA VAL A 341 -4.63 -15.54 -1.86
C VAL A 341 -4.22 -14.12 -1.46
N ALA A 342 -4.89 -13.10 -2.00
CA ALA A 342 -4.61 -11.71 -1.68
C ALA A 342 -4.93 -11.39 -0.21
N LEU A 343 -6.12 -11.81 0.28
CA LEU A 343 -6.57 -11.54 1.65
C LEU A 343 -5.65 -12.16 2.72
N ALA A 344 -5.06 -13.32 2.47
CA ALA A 344 -4.10 -13.91 3.39
C ALA A 344 -2.89 -12.99 3.65
N ARG A 345 -2.42 -12.28 2.63
CA ARG A 345 -1.35 -11.28 2.74
C ARG A 345 -1.88 -9.97 3.34
N VAL A 346 -3.06 -9.54 2.94
CA VAL A 346 -3.70 -8.32 3.47
C VAL A 346 -3.83 -8.40 4.98
N TRP A 347 -4.39 -9.49 5.52
CA TRP A 347 -4.56 -9.65 6.96
C TRP A 347 -3.24 -9.76 7.72
N ALA A 348 -2.22 -10.38 7.13
CA ALA A 348 -0.88 -10.40 7.73
C ALA A 348 -0.27 -8.98 7.78
N ALA A 349 -0.46 -8.15 6.75
CA ALA A 349 0.00 -6.77 6.73
C ALA A 349 -0.82 -5.87 7.68
N GLN A 350 -2.14 -6.11 7.80
CA GLN A 350 -2.99 -5.44 8.78
C GLN A 350 -2.52 -5.73 10.21
N GLN A 351 -2.27 -7.01 10.52
CA GLN A 351 -1.79 -7.41 11.85
C GLN A 351 -0.44 -6.77 12.18
N PHE A 352 0.51 -6.79 11.26
CA PHE A 352 1.82 -6.15 11.45
C PHE A 352 1.69 -4.63 11.63
N SER A 353 0.92 -3.96 10.79
CA SER A 353 0.70 -2.50 10.89
C SER A 353 -0.03 -2.12 12.16
N TRP A 354 -1.00 -2.92 12.59
CA TRP A 354 -1.70 -2.79 13.86
C TRP A 354 -0.73 -2.91 15.04
N TRP A 355 0.11 -3.96 15.05
CA TRP A 355 1.09 -4.18 16.10
C TRP A 355 2.10 -3.02 16.23
N MET A 356 2.66 -2.56 15.11
CA MET A 356 3.54 -1.40 15.07
C MET A 356 2.83 -0.14 15.58
N THR A 357 1.58 0.06 15.18
CA THR A 357 0.79 1.22 15.61
C THR A 357 0.49 1.17 17.10
N ALA A 358 0.03 0.03 17.62
CA ALA A 358 -0.28 -0.15 19.03
C ALA A 358 0.96 0.02 19.93
N MET A 359 2.12 -0.47 19.46
CA MET A 359 3.38 -0.39 20.21
C MET A 359 3.95 1.04 20.26
N LEU A 360 3.79 1.84 19.20
CA LEU A 360 4.52 3.09 19.03
C LEU A 360 3.70 4.35 19.34
N HIS A 361 2.37 4.30 19.20
CA HIS A 361 1.53 5.48 19.41
C HIS A 361 1.04 5.61 20.84
N ARG A 362 0.78 6.84 21.25
CA ARG A 362 0.07 7.14 22.49
C ARG A 362 -1.43 7.03 22.26
N PHE A 363 -2.12 6.37 23.19
CA PHE A 363 -3.57 6.31 23.24
C PHE A 363 -4.01 7.05 24.52
N ASP A 364 -4.91 8.02 24.38
CA ASP A 364 -5.32 8.88 25.50
C ASP A 364 -6.24 8.15 26.49
N ASP A 365 -6.92 7.10 26.04
CA ASP A 365 -7.76 6.22 26.84
C ASP A 365 -6.99 5.10 27.54
N HIS A 366 -5.67 4.95 27.28
CA HIS A 366 -4.85 3.96 27.95
C HIS A 366 -4.64 4.33 29.41
N ASP A 367 -5.04 3.43 30.30
CA ASP A 367 -4.75 3.52 31.72
C ASP A 367 -3.24 3.31 32.02
N PRO A 368 -2.78 3.53 33.26
CA PRO A 368 -1.37 3.31 33.64
C PRO A 368 -0.88 1.87 33.40
N TRP A 369 -1.75 0.87 33.52
CA TRP A 369 -1.40 -0.53 33.25
C TRP A 369 -1.12 -0.73 31.76
N GLN A 370 -2.00 -0.28 30.89
CA GLN A 370 -1.84 -0.38 29.43
C GLN A 370 -0.57 0.34 28.94
N GLN A 371 -0.27 1.52 29.49
CA GLN A 371 0.98 2.25 29.21
C GLN A 371 2.22 1.46 29.64
N ARG A 372 2.17 0.76 30.77
CA ARG A 372 3.26 -0.12 31.23
C ARG A 372 3.42 -1.34 30.35
N MET A 373 2.30 -1.95 29.90
CA MET A 373 2.32 -3.08 28.97
C MET A 373 2.93 -2.69 27.61
N GLN A 374 2.60 -1.51 27.09
CA GLN A 374 3.18 -0.97 25.87
C GLN A 374 4.71 -0.80 25.98
N ARG A 375 5.19 -0.25 27.11
CA ARG A 375 6.64 -0.13 27.37
C ARG A 375 7.31 -1.50 27.51
N ALA A 376 6.66 -2.46 28.16
CA ALA A 376 7.18 -3.83 28.29
C ALA A 376 7.30 -4.51 26.92
N GLU A 377 6.34 -4.27 26.00
CA GLU A 377 6.39 -4.80 24.63
C GLU A 377 7.58 -4.19 23.85
N LEU A 378 7.78 -2.88 23.92
CA LEU A 378 8.94 -2.20 23.31
C LEU A 378 10.26 -2.78 23.84
N GLN A 379 10.37 -2.98 25.17
CA GLN A 379 11.57 -3.56 25.76
C GLN A 379 11.78 -5.01 25.31
N ARG A 380 10.71 -5.81 25.20
CA ARG A 380 10.78 -7.18 24.67
C ARG A 380 11.30 -7.20 23.23
N VAL A 381 10.84 -6.28 22.38
CA VAL A 381 11.35 -6.14 21.01
C VAL A 381 12.82 -5.75 21.02
N ALA A 382 13.23 -4.81 21.89
CA ALA A 382 14.62 -4.39 21.99
C ALA A 382 15.57 -5.50 22.48
N ASP A 383 15.10 -6.39 23.37
CA ASP A 383 15.95 -7.41 24.02
C ASP A 383 15.87 -8.79 23.32
N SER A 384 14.79 -9.09 22.59
CA SER A 384 14.56 -10.40 22.01
C SER A 384 14.93 -10.47 20.54
N ARG A 385 15.99 -11.22 20.20
CA ARG A 385 16.38 -11.48 18.80
C ARG A 385 15.22 -12.11 18.00
N ALA A 386 14.44 -13.00 18.62
CA ALA A 386 13.30 -13.64 17.94
C ALA A 386 12.23 -12.61 17.54
N LEU A 387 11.88 -11.66 18.43
CA LEU A 387 10.92 -10.59 18.10
C LEU A 387 11.47 -9.60 17.09
N GLN A 388 12.77 -9.27 17.16
CA GLN A 388 13.44 -8.45 16.15
C GLN A 388 13.41 -9.14 14.79
N THR A 389 13.63 -10.46 14.73
CA THR A 389 13.55 -11.24 13.48
C THR A 389 12.13 -11.23 12.92
N ALA A 390 11.11 -11.48 13.73
CA ALA A 390 9.71 -11.43 13.31
C ALA A 390 9.30 -10.05 12.77
N LEU A 391 9.76 -8.97 13.46
CA LEU A 391 9.58 -7.60 13.00
C LEU A 391 10.30 -7.38 11.66
N ALA A 392 11.56 -7.77 11.57
CA ALA A 392 12.38 -7.58 10.37
C ALA A 392 11.80 -8.32 9.15
N GLU A 393 11.41 -9.58 9.30
CA GLU A 393 10.77 -10.38 8.24
C GLU A 393 9.47 -9.74 7.76
N SER A 394 8.66 -9.26 8.70
CA SER A 394 7.43 -8.54 8.36
C SER A 394 7.72 -7.21 7.68
N TYR A 395 8.80 -6.52 8.08
CA TYR A 395 9.14 -5.19 7.56
C TYR A 395 9.73 -5.24 6.14
N VAL A 396 10.64 -6.19 5.86
CA VAL A 396 11.24 -6.35 4.53
C VAL A 396 10.33 -7.04 3.52
N GLY A 397 9.18 -7.54 3.97
CA GLY A 397 8.16 -8.19 3.16
C GLY A 397 8.38 -9.69 2.94
N ARG A 398 7.28 -10.36 2.61
CA ARG A 398 7.30 -11.79 2.24
C ARG A 398 7.54 -11.93 0.73
N PRO A 399 8.20 -12.99 0.26
CA PRO A 399 8.34 -13.26 -1.17
C PRO A 399 7.01 -13.17 -1.93
N LEU A 400 7.04 -12.63 -3.16
CA LEU A 400 5.88 -12.57 -4.06
C LEU A 400 5.69 -13.85 -4.87
N GLY A 401 6.62 -14.81 -4.77
CA GLY A 401 6.53 -16.09 -5.46
C GLY A 401 5.31 -16.90 -5.02
N ASN A 402 4.93 -17.89 -5.83
CA ASN A 402 3.79 -18.77 -5.62
C ASN A 402 3.61 -19.05 -4.14
N ILE A 403 2.51 -18.54 -3.58
CA ILE A 403 2.09 -18.93 -2.24
C ILE A 403 2.01 -20.44 -2.31
N ASP A 404 2.90 -21.10 -1.58
CA ASP A 404 2.97 -22.56 -1.56
C ASP A 404 1.52 -23.07 -1.50
N SER A 405 1.09 -23.77 -2.55
CA SER A 405 -0.30 -24.25 -2.70
C SER A 405 -0.79 -25.00 -1.46
N GLY A 406 0.14 -25.37 -0.57
CA GLY A 406 -0.14 -25.93 0.74
C GLY A 406 -0.73 -24.94 1.77
N VAL A 407 -0.40 -23.64 1.72
CA VAL A 407 -0.96 -22.65 2.66
C VAL A 407 -2.34 -22.19 2.17
N ALA A 408 -2.52 -21.99 0.87
CA ALA A 408 -3.83 -21.71 0.29
C ALA A 408 -4.80 -22.88 0.51
N ARG A 409 -4.37 -24.13 0.28
CA ARG A 409 -5.16 -25.34 0.57
C ARG A 409 -5.51 -25.49 2.05
N ARG A 410 -4.64 -25.11 2.99
CA ARG A 410 -4.95 -25.13 4.43
C ARG A 410 -5.97 -24.06 4.83
N ALA A 411 -5.90 -22.86 4.23
CA ALA A 411 -6.89 -21.80 4.48
C ALA A 411 -8.29 -22.19 3.96
N ILE A 412 -8.35 -22.89 2.82
CA ILE A 412 -9.61 -23.41 2.24
C ILE A 412 -10.22 -24.51 3.11
N LEU A 413 -9.41 -25.42 3.66
CA LEU A 413 -9.88 -26.52 4.53
C LEU A 413 -10.45 -26.04 5.88
N VAL A 414 -10.03 -24.87 6.36
CA VAL A 414 -10.57 -24.27 7.60
C VAL A 414 -11.95 -23.61 7.39
N ARG A 415 -12.32 -23.29 6.14
CA ARG A 415 -13.60 -22.63 5.80
C ARG A 415 -14.74 -23.58 5.42
N GLN A 416 -14.54 -24.89 5.34
CA GLN A 416 -15.67 -25.79 5.15
C GLN A 416 -16.46 -25.88 6.47
N PRO A 417 -17.73 -25.44 6.51
CA PRO A 417 -18.59 -25.74 7.65
C PRO A 417 -18.71 -27.28 7.75
N ALA A 418 -18.70 -27.78 8.96
CA ALA A 418 -18.95 -29.19 9.21
C ALA A 418 -20.41 -29.48 8.83
N ASP A 419 -20.66 -29.76 7.56
CA ASP A 419 -21.96 -30.26 7.09
C ASP A 419 -22.17 -31.71 7.54
N GLY A 420 -23.20 -31.89 8.32
CA GLY A 420 -23.90 -33.15 8.40
C GLY A 420 -23.44 -34.14 9.45
N ALA A 421 -23.64 -33.85 10.74
CA ALA A 421 -23.95 -34.91 11.67
C ALA A 421 -25.42 -35.26 11.48
N GLY A 422 -25.68 -36.26 10.64
CA GLY A 422 -27.01 -36.83 10.44
C GLY A 422 -27.63 -37.30 11.76
N SER A 423 -28.86 -36.88 12.00
CA SER A 423 -29.73 -37.43 13.03
C SER A 423 -30.06 -38.88 12.69
N GLU A 424 -29.38 -39.84 13.29
CA GLU A 424 -29.93 -41.18 13.40
C GLU A 424 -30.83 -41.23 14.62
N ALA A 425 -32.12 -41.25 14.33
CA ALA A 425 -33.14 -41.64 15.28
C ALA A 425 -32.94 -43.10 15.67
N ARG A 426 -32.83 -43.42 16.96
CA ARG A 426 -33.01 -44.77 17.51
C ARG A 426 -34.50 -44.96 17.82
N PRO A 427 -35.10 -46.06 17.38
CA PRO A 427 -36.42 -46.48 17.84
C PRO A 427 -36.32 -47.36 19.10
N ALA A 428 -37.38 -47.24 19.96
CA ALA A 428 -37.84 -48.02 21.10
C ALA A 428 -36.92 -48.12 22.33
#